data_1d8ccc345561e043efa5b464c89723e1
#
_entry.id   1d8ccc345561e043efa5b464c89723e1
#
_cell.length_a   1.000
_cell.length_b   1.000
_cell.length_c   1.000
_cell.angle_alpha   90.00
_cell.angle_beta   90.00
_cell.angle_gamma   90.00
#
_symmetry.space_group_name_H-M   'P 1'
#
loop_
_entity.id
_entity.type
_entity.pdbx_description
1 polymer ?
#
loop_
_entity_poly.entity_id
_entity_poly.type
_entity_poly.pdbx_seq_one_letter_code
_entity_poly.pdbx_strand_id
1 'polypeptide(L)'
;METAMPMTTTSTYSPHSLPADVPLPVEADGTIRIWFAMRELRFASVAEPTLFAIKYEGAESVSRAKITTFLDNYKTVVVLATNPMEAFEAFALQMEWVEAAGGVVESERGEVVMIRRNSRWDLPKGHREAGETFGMCAAREAEEETGVVVKDVERLLTTTLHAYNLYGRWELKLTAWYAMRAERCDLTPQQEEGIIGAEWVAREEIAEKIKSTFPTIKSVFEAFFK
;
A
#
# COMPACT_ATOMS: atom_id res chain seq x y z
N MET A 1 17.77 19.67 -29.40
CA MET A 1 17.93 20.00 -27.98
C MET A 1 17.12 18.96 -27.24
N GLU A 2 17.81 17.96 -26.74
CA GLU A 2 17.23 16.80 -26.05
C GLU A 2 17.12 17.17 -24.58
N THR A 3 15.91 17.34 -24.08
CA THR A 3 15.64 17.67 -22.68
C THR A 3 15.81 16.39 -21.87
N ALA A 4 16.92 16.27 -21.16
CA ALA A 4 17.12 15.18 -20.21
C ALA A 4 16.10 15.28 -19.08
N MET A 5 15.31 14.20 -18.90
CA MET A 5 14.48 14.03 -17.70
C MET A 5 15.37 13.96 -16.46
N PRO A 6 14.93 14.54 -15.33
CA PRO A 6 15.69 14.44 -14.09
C PRO A 6 15.77 12.98 -13.65
N MET A 7 16.98 12.50 -13.41
CA MET A 7 17.23 11.22 -12.76
C MET A 7 16.65 11.27 -11.34
N THR A 8 15.63 10.49 -11.08
CA THR A 8 15.17 10.18 -9.74
C THR A 8 16.32 9.55 -8.97
N THR A 9 16.79 10.23 -7.93
CA THR A 9 17.77 9.71 -6.99
C THR A 9 17.16 8.47 -6.30
N THR A 10 17.59 7.30 -6.71
CA THR A 10 17.32 6.04 -6.02
C THR A 10 17.92 6.13 -4.63
N SER A 11 17.06 6.25 -3.61
CA SER A 11 17.46 6.03 -2.23
C SER A 11 17.95 4.59 -2.11
N THR A 12 19.25 4.41 -1.88
CA THR A 12 19.84 3.10 -1.59
C THR A 12 19.39 2.67 -0.19
N TYR A 13 18.26 1.97 -0.15
CA TYR A 13 17.77 1.36 1.09
C TYR A 13 18.71 0.26 1.56
N SER A 14 19.19 0.37 2.80
CA SER A 14 19.83 -0.75 3.50
C SER A 14 18.70 -1.62 4.08
N PRO A 15 18.65 -2.93 3.80
CA PRO A 15 17.60 -3.82 4.30
C PRO A 15 17.56 -3.95 5.83
N HIS A 16 18.48 -3.33 6.55
CA HIS A 16 18.57 -3.34 8.01
C HIS A 16 17.97 -2.09 8.69
N SER A 17 17.42 -1.14 7.94
CA SER A 17 16.76 0.05 8.50
C SER A 17 15.34 0.18 7.94
N LEU A 18 14.38 -0.47 8.59
CA LEU A 18 12.96 -0.20 8.36
C LEU A 18 12.67 1.29 8.65
N PRO A 19 11.70 1.93 7.95
CA PRO A 19 11.40 3.34 8.19
C PRO A 19 11.08 3.55 9.67
N ALA A 20 11.82 4.44 10.33
CA ALA A 20 11.68 4.70 11.76
C ALA A 20 10.32 5.32 12.13
N ASP A 21 9.63 5.91 11.14
CA ASP A 21 8.46 6.76 11.35
C ASP A 21 7.13 6.00 11.30
N VAL A 22 7.10 4.80 10.71
CA VAL A 22 5.89 3.98 10.60
C VAL A 22 6.19 2.50 10.79
N PRO A 23 5.30 1.74 11.45
CA PRO A 23 5.50 0.31 11.67
C PRO A 23 5.29 -0.50 10.39
N LEU A 24 5.94 -1.65 10.27
CA LEU A 24 5.54 -2.67 9.32
C LEU A 24 4.13 -3.20 9.68
N PRO A 25 3.36 -3.67 8.69
CA PRO A 25 2.04 -4.26 8.92
C PRO A 25 2.18 -5.70 9.46
N VAL A 26 2.58 -5.81 10.71
CA VAL A 26 2.67 -7.09 11.44
C VAL A 26 1.40 -7.26 12.27
N GLU A 27 0.69 -8.35 12.05
CA GLU A 27 -0.52 -8.68 12.81
C GLU A 27 -0.19 -9.13 14.25
N ALA A 28 -1.20 -9.20 15.10
CA ALA A 28 -1.02 -9.56 16.50
C ALA A 28 -0.41 -10.98 16.71
N ASP A 29 -0.60 -11.88 15.77
CA ASP A 29 -0.03 -13.23 15.75
C ASP A 29 1.34 -13.32 15.07
N GLY A 30 1.92 -12.18 14.66
CA GLY A 30 3.19 -12.07 13.96
C GLY A 30 3.09 -12.28 12.44
N THR A 31 1.91 -12.47 11.88
CA THR A 31 1.71 -12.62 10.43
C THR A 31 2.03 -11.32 9.69
N ILE A 32 2.75 -11.44 8.57
CA ILE A 32 3.05 -10.34 7.64
C ILE A 32 2.44 -10.66 6.28
N ARG A 33 1.74 -9.69 5.69
CA ARG A 33 1.06 -9.87 4.40
C ARG A 33 1.63 -8.94 3.34
N ILE A 34 1.87 -9.52 2.15
CA ILE A 34 2.19 -8.75 0.94
C ILE A 34 1.10 -9.01 -0.10
N TRP A 35 0.57 -7.96 -0.68
CA TRP A 35 -0.41 -8.06 -1.75
C TRP A 35 0.23 -7.95 -3.13
N PHE A 36 -0.12 -8.90 -4.01
CA PHE A 36 0.17 -8.89 -5.44
C PHE A 36 -1.17 -8.67 -6.17
N ALA A 37 -1.57 -7.42 -6.28
CA ALA A 37 -2.92 -7.02 -6.71
C ALA A 37 -4.03 -7.66 -5.85
N MET A 38 -4.67 -8.73 -6.34
CA MET A 38 -5.76 -9.44 -5.64
C MET A 38 -5.28 -10.75 -5.01
N ARG A 39 -3.99 -11.06 -5.09
CA ARG A 39 -3.37 -12.28 -4.53
C ARG A 39 -2.54 -11.94 -3.32
N GLU A 40 -2.39 -12.88 -2.43
CA GLU A 40 -1.80 -12.66 -1.12
C GLU A 40 -0.63 -13.61 -0.86
N LEU A 41 0.48 -13.06 -0.42
CA LEU A 41 1.59 -13.80 0.19
C LEU A 41 1.58 -13.52 1.69
N ARG A 42 1.53 -14.58 2.50
CA ARG A 42 1.60 -14.50 3.97
C ARG A 42 2.88 -15.12 4.47
N PHE A 43 3.52 -14.48 5.42
CA PHE A 43 4.57 -15.06 6.26
C PHE A 43 3.96 -15.26 7.64
N ALA A 44 3.86 -16.51 8.08
CA ALA A 44 3.14 -16.88 9.30
C ALA A 44 3.78 -18.07 10.02
N SER A 45 3.54 -18.20 11.32
CA SER A 45 3.98 -19.35 12.11
C SER A 45 3.01 -20.55 12.02
N VAL A 46 1.78 -20.29 11.61
CA VAL A 46 0.72 -21.29 11.42
C VAL A 46 0.05 -21.09 10.07
N ALA A 47 -0.26 -22.18 9.39
CA ALA A 47 -1.05 -22.14 8.15
C ALA A 47 -2.42 -22.77 8.36
N GLU A 48 -3.45 -22.18 7.75
CA GLU A 48 -4.76 -22.79 7.65
C GLU A 48 -4.68 -24.05 6.75
N PRO A 49 -5.30 -25.18 7.13
CA PRO A 49 -5.17 -26.45 6.38
C PRO A 49 -5.63 -26.39 4.92
N THR A 50 -6.49 -25.42 4.59
CA THR A 50 -7.06 -25.22 3.25
C THR A 50 -6.20 -24.35 2.33
N LEU A 51 -5.16 -23.70 2.86
CA LEU A 51 -4.29 -22.83 2.10
C LEU A 51 -3.05 -23.56 1.59
N PHE A 52 -2.58 -23.15 0.42
CA PHE A 52 -1.29 -23.61 -0.09
C PHE A 52 -0.14 -23.02 0.74
N ALA A 53 0.63 -23.89 1.35
CA ALA A 53 1.74 -23.50 2.23
C ALA A 53 3.06 -24.13 1.79
N ILE A 54 4.14 -23.36 1.92
CA ILE A 54 5.52 -23.81 1.76
C ILE A 54 6.28 -23.56 3.05
N LYS A 55 7.25 -24.42 3.39
CA LYS A 55 8.11 -24.20 4.54
C LYS A 55 9.25 -23.25 4.20
N TYR A 56 9.56 -22.35 5.11
CA TYR A 56 10.77 -21.55 5.06
C TYR A 56 11.97 -22.41 5.50
N GLU A 57 12.89 -22.64 4.60
CA GLU A 57 14.13 -23.39 4.79
C GLU A 57 15.34 -22.57 4.30
N GLY A 58 15.32 -21.25 4.57
CA GLY A 58 16.30 -20.29 4.10
C GLY A 58 15.83 -19.54 2.83
N ALA A 59 16.63 -18.56 2.40
CA ALA A 59 16.27 -17.61 1.34
C ALA A 59 15.88 -18.25 -0.01
N GLU A 60 16.50 -19.38 -0.37
CA GLU A 60 16.21 -20.14 -1.58
C GLU A 60 14.76 -20.66 -1.64
N SER A 61 14.18 -20.98 -0.47
CA SER A 61 12.81 -21.49 -0.37
C SER A 61 11.77 -20.41 -0.72
N VAL A 62 12.12 -19.15 -0.52
CA VAL A 62 11.29 -17.97 -0.77
C VAL A 62 11.81 -17.11 -1.93
N SER A 63 12.51 -17.71 -2.90
CA SER A 63 12.94 -16.95 -4.08
C SER A 63 11.73 -16.30 -4.77
N ARG A 64 11.87 -15.03 -5.19
CA ARG A 64 10.79 -14.27 -5.82
C ARG A 64 10.17 -15.00 -7.01
N ALA A 65 11.01 -15.59 -7.88
CA ALA A 65 10.54 -16.35 -9.03
C ALA A 65 9.65 -17.53 -8.64
N LYS A 66 10.01 -18.27 -7.58
CA LYS A 66 9.24 -19.39 -7.05
C LYS A 66 7.90 -18.91 -6.47
N ILE A 67 7.93 -17.86 -5.66
CA ILE A 67 6.73 -17.30 -5.05
C ILE A 67 5.76 -16.77 -6.10
N THR A 68 6.22 -16.03 -7.11
CA THR A 68 5.35 -15.54 -8.19
C THR A 68 4.72 -16.67 -8.99
N THR A 69 5.45 -17.74 -9.27
CA THR A 69 4.90 -18.96 -9.91
C THR A 69 3.79 -19.60 -9.07
N PHE A 70 3.93 -19.66 -7.75
CA PHE A 70 2.85 -20.15 -6.89
C PHE A 70 1.65 -19.21 -6.88
N LEU A 71 1.88 -17.90 -6.80
CA LEU A 71 0.80 -16.91 -6.84
C LEU A 71 0.05 -16.91 -8.17
N ASP A 72 0.63 -17.40 -9.27
CA ASP A 72 -0.10 -17.58 -10.53
C ASP A 72 -1.17 -18.67 -10.42
N ASN A 73 -0.96 -19.67 -9.57
CA ASN A 73 -1.85 -20.81 -9.40
C ASN A 73 -2.75 -20.72 -8.16
N TYR A 74 -2.32 -19.97 -7.13
CA TYR A 74 -3.02 -19.86 -5.86
C TYR A 74 -3.34 -18.41 -5.51
N LYS A 75 -4.54 -18.19 -4.99
CA LYS A 75 -4.97 -16.85 -4.54
C LYS A 75 -4.19 -16.39 -3.31
N THR A 76 -3.88 -17.32 -2.41
CA THR A 76 -3.09 -17.11 -1.20
C THR A 76 -1.98 -18.16 -1.13
N VAL A 77 -0.76 -17.71 -0.89
CA VAL A 77 0.41 -18.54 -0.61
C VAL A 77 0.89 -18.23 0.80
N VAL A 78 1.09 -19.25 1.63
CA VAL A 78 1.62 -19.09 2.98
C VAL A 78 3.05 -19.58 3.03
N VAL A 79 3.97 -18.73 3.46
CA VAL A 79 5.32 -19.11 3.87
C VAL A 79 5.28 -19.41 5.37
N LEU A 80 5.38 -20.70 5.69
CA LEU A 80 5.36 -21.19 7.06
C LEU A 80 6.75 -21.12 7.66
N ALA A 81 6.95 -20.27 8.66
CA ALA A 81 8.23 -20.03 9.29
C ALA A 81 8.09 -19.92 10.81
N THR A 82 9.05 -20.47 11.57
CA THR A 82 9.13 -20.27 13.03
C THR A 82 9.32 -18.78 13.37
N ASN A 83 10.05 -18.05 12.53
CA ASN A 83 10.18 -16.60 12.58
C ASN A 83 9.67 -15.99 11.26
N PRO A 84 8.40 -15.52 11.19
CA PRO A 84 7.84 -14.94 9.97
C PRO A 84 8.59 -13.71 9.48
N MET A 85 9.15 -12.90 10.39
CA MET A 85 9.92 -11.70 10.04
C MET A 85 11.20 -12.07 9.28
N GLU A 86 11.94 -13.08 9.70
CA GLU A 86 13.14 -13.54 9.00
C GLU A 86 12.84 -14.00 7.57
N ALA A 87 11.76 -14.75 7.40
CA ALA A 87 11.33 -15.21 6.08
C ALA A 87 10.86 -14.03 5.18
N PHE A 88 10.17 -13.06 5.77
CA PHE A 88 9.79 -11.82 5.09
C PHE A 88 11.02 -11.02 4.63
N GLU A 89 11.98 -10.79 5.51
CA GLU A 89 13.21 -10.05 5.19
C GLU A 89 13.99 -10.73 4.06
N ALA A 90 14.15 -12.06 4.11
CA ALA A 90 14.80 -12.84 3.06
C ALA A 90 14.09 -12.70 1.69
N PHE A 91 12.78 -12.56 1.70
CA PHE A 91 12.00 -12.30 0.49
C PHE A 91 12.11 -10.83 0.04
N ALA A 92 11.98 -9.88 0.95
CA ALA A 92 12.00 -8.44 0.68
C ALA A 92 13.33 -7.97 0.06
N LEU A 93 14.46 -8.57 0.46
CA LEU A 93 15.78 -8.31 -0.10
C LEU A 93 15.90 -8.52 -1.63
N GLN A 94 14.95 -9.21 -2.24
CA GLN A 94 14.95 -9.51 -3.67
C GLN A 94 14.16 -8.47 -4.50
N MET A 95 13.70 -7.41 -3.84
CA MET A 95 12.89 -6.35 -4.46
C MET A 95 13.42 -4.96 -4.09
N GLU A 96 13.15 -3.99 -4.91
CA GLU A 96 13.41 -2.59 -4.61
C GLU A 96 12.36 -2.11 -3.58
N TRP A 97 12.83 -1.53 -2.48
CA TRP A 97 11.94 -0.99 -1.44
C TRP A 97 11.46 0.39 -1.84
N VAL A 98 10.15 0.58 -1.77
CA VAL A 98 9.48 1.84 -2.10
C VAL A 98 8.62 2.29 -0.94
N GLU A 99 8.69 3.56 -0.60
CA GLU A 99 7.87 4.19 0.44
C GLU A 99 6.82 5.08 -0.19
N ALA A 100 5.61 4.98 0.34
CA ALA A 100 4.46 5.74 -0.12
C ALA A 100 3.58 6.13 1.06
N ALA A 101 2.76 7.17 0.90
CA ALA A 101 1.72 7.51 1.84
C ALA A 101 0.47 8.01 1.12
N GLY A 102 -0.64 7.98 1.84
CA GLY A 102 -1.93 8.46 1.40
C GLY A 102 -2.96 8.32 2.51
N GLY A 103 -4.24 8.38 2.18
CA GLY A 103 -5.21 8.18 3.25
C GLY A 103 -6.65 8.49 2.94
N VAL A 104 -7.43 8.50 4.00
CA VAL A 104 -8.84 8.87 4.01
C VAL A 104 -8.95 10.35 4.38
N VAL A 105 -9.34 11.17 3.42
CA VAL A 105 -9.62 12.60 3.63
C VAL A 105 -11.10 12.74 3.90
N GLU A 106 -11.47 13.13 5.13
CA GLU A 106 -12.86 13.31 5.54
C GLU A 106 -13.22 14.80 5.59
N SER A 107 -14.40 15.14 5.05
CA SER A 107 -14.96 16.49 5.12
C SER A 107 -15.64 16.76 6.47
N GLU A 108 -16.00 18.05 6.70
CA GLU A 108 -16.83 18.47 7.82
C GLU A 108 -18.24 17.84 7.83
N ARG A 109 -18.65 17.22 6.70
CA ARG A 109 -19.95 16.54 6.55
C ARG A 109 -19.86 15.02 6.74
N GLY A 110 -18.63 14.48 7.00
CA GLY A 110 -18.41 13.06 7.14
C GLY A 110 -18.35 12.31 5.80
N GLU A 111 -18.25 13.04 4.65
CA GLU A 111 -17.97 12.45 3.35
C GLU A 111 -16.47 12.22 3.20
N VAL A 112 -16.05 11.20 2.46
CA VAL A 112 -14.63 10.92 2.23
C VAL A 112 -14.27 11.04 0.77
N VAL A 113 -13.05 11.49 0.49
CA VAL A 113 -12.53 11.53 -0.88
C VAL A 113 -12.17 10.12 -1.33
N MET A 114 -12.72 9.69 -2.45
CA MET A 114 -12.31 8.48 -3.16
C MET A 114 -11.98 8.81 -4.61
N ILE A 115 -10.98 8.13 -5.16
CA ILE A 115 -10.57 8.27 -6.54
C ILE A 115 -10.95 7.06 -7.39
N ARG A 116 -11.09 7.25 -8.69
CA ARG A 116 -11.26 6.17 -9.67
C ARG A 116 -10.01 6.04 -10.52
N ARG A 117 -9.31 4.92 -10.36
CA ARG A 117 -8.10 4.57 -11.13
C ARG A 117 -8.25 3.16 -11.70
N ASN A 118 -7.95 2.97 -12.99
CA ASN A 118 -8.07 1.67 -13.66
C ASN A 118 -9.44 0.98 -13.45
N SER A 119 -10.52 1.77 -13.54
CA SER A 119 -11.92 1.31 -13.34
C SER A 119 -12.23 0.79 -11.93
N ARG A 120 -11.37 1.05 -10.93
CA ARG A 120 -11.56 0.69 -9.52
C ARG A 120 -11.63 1.93 -8.65
N TRP A 121 -12.33 1.79 -7.54
CA TRP A 121 -12.26 2.76 -6.45
C TRP A 121 -10.95 2.56 -5.69
N ASP A 122 -10.32 3.66 -5.32
CA ASP A 122 -9.05 3.70 -4.60
C ASP A 122 -9.04 4.93 -3.68
N LEU A 123 -7.98 5.07 -2.88
CA LEU A 123 -7.69 6.24 -2.07
C LEU A 123 -6.47 6.98 -2.63
N PRO A 124 -6.41 8.31 -2.50
CA PRO A 124 -5.26 9.09 -2.95
C PRO A 124 -3.99 8.68 -2.20
N LYS A 125 -2.88 8.51 -2.94
CA LYS A 125 -1.59 8.04 -2.41
C LYS A 125 -0.51 8.09 -3.48
N GLY A 126 0.70 8.37 -3.08
CA GLY A 126 1.85 8.28 -3.96
C GLY A 126 3.17 8.14 -3.23
N HIS A 127 4.26 8.30 -3.95
CA HIS A 127 5.60 8.04 -3.46
C HIS A 127 6.09 9.14 -2.51
N ARG A 128 6.74 8.72 -1.42
CA ARG A 128 7.39 9.64 -0.49
C ARG A 128 8.63 10.26 -1.12
N GLU A 129 8.71 11.56 -1.09
CA GLU A 129 9.87 12.30 -1.55
C GLU A 129 10.95 12.42 -0.47
N ALA A 130 12.18 12.73 -0.90
CA ALA A 130 13.29 12.91 0.02
C ALA A 130 13.06 14.11 0.96
N GLY A 131 13.15 13.86 2.26
CA GLY A 131 12.95 14.89 3.30
C GLY A 131 11.52 15.04 3.79
N GLU A 132 10.55 14.35 3.17
CA GLU A 132 9.18 14.32 3.68
C GLU A 132 9.02 13.34 4.86
N THR A 133 8.14 13.66 5.79
CA THR A 133 7.52 12.65 6.66
C THR A 133 6.43 11.91 5.89
N PHE A 134 5.99 10.74 6.37
CA PHE A 134 4.87 10.04 5.74
C PHE A 134 3.56 10.84 5.80
N GLY A 135 3.34 11.60 6.88
CA GLY A 135 2.16 12.48 7.00
C GLY A 135 2.18 13.63 5.99
N MET A 136 3.34 14.24 5.75
CA MET A 136 3.51 15.28 4.71
C MET A 136 3.25 14.71 3.32
N CYS A 137 3.81 13.56 3.01
CA CYS A 137 3.57 12.86 1.76
C CYS A 137 2.07 12.54 1.58
N ALA A 138 1.39 12.04 2.61
CA ALA A 138 -0.05 11.72 2.53
C ALA A 138 -0.90 12.95 2.20
N ALA A 139 -0.59 14.10 2.80
CA ALA A 139 -1.30 15.36 2.52
C ALA A 139 -1.02 15.84 1.09
N ARG A 140 0.26 15.93 0.69
CA ARG A 140 0.66 16.35 -0.67
C ARG A 140 0.00 15.49 -1.73
N GLU A 141 0.07 14.18 -1.61
CA GLU A 141 -0.51 13.25 -2.60
C GLU A 141 -2.04 13.38 -2.68
N ALA A 142 -2.72 13.56 -1.54
CA ALA A 142 -4.15 13.81 -1.55
C ALA A 142 -4.50 15.12 -2.29
N GLU A 143 -3.71 16.17 -2.07
CA GLU A 143 -3.89 17.47 -2.73
C GLU A 143 -3.60 17.39 -4.24
N GLU A 144 -2.49 16.74 -4.63
CA GLU A 144 -2.09 16.59 -6.04
C GLU A 144 -3.05 15.72 -6.84
N GLU A 145 -3.45 14.56 -6.30
CA GLU A 145 -4.31 13.62 -7.00
C GLU A 145 -5.79 14.07 -7.09
N THR A 146 -6.24 14.96 -6.18
CA THR A 146 -7.68 15.27 -6.08
C THR A 146 -8.04 16.75 -6.05
N GLY A 147 -7.07 17.65 -5.87
CA GLY A 147 -7.32 19.09 -5.71
C GLY A 147 -7.92 19.47 -4.36
N VAL A 148 -8.07 18.52 -3.41
CA VAL A 148 -8.49 18.84 -2.04
C VAL A 148 -7.42 19.67 -1.33
N VAL A 149 -7.81 20.48 -0.34
CA VAL A 149 -6.85 21.16 0.55
C VAL A 149 -6.92 20.50 1.92
N VAL A 150 -5.88 19.76 2.26
CA VAL A 150 -5.78 19.07 3.55
C VAL A 150 -5.53 20.09 4.67
N LYS A 151 -6.36 20.08 5.69
CA LYS A 151 -6.27 20.98 6.84
C LYS A 151 -5.49 20.37 8.00
N ASP A 152 -5.64 19.07 8.18
CA ASP A 152 -4.99 18.34 9.28
C ASP A 152 -4.72 16.89 8.88
N VAL A 153 -3.58 16.36 9.34
CA VAL A 153 -3.21 14.96 9.28
C VAL A 153 -3.29 14.40 10.70
N GLU A 154 -4.39 13.71 10.99
CA GLU A 154 -4.75 13.37 12.37
C GLU A 154 -3.97 12.20 12.95
N ARG A 155 -4.06 11.04 12.30
CA ARG A 155 -3.47 9.80 12.83
C ARG A 155 -3.09 8.81 11.74
N LEU A 156 -2.09 7.99 12.00
CA LEU A 156 -1.81 6.80 11.21
C LEU A 156 -2.95 5.77 11.43
N LEU A 157 -3.55 5.31 10.34
CA LEU A 157 -4.58 4.28 10.36
C LEU A 157 -3.96 2.89 10.37
N THR A 158 -3.15 2.62 9.37
CA THR A 158 -2.47 1.35 9.16
C THR A 158 -1.35 1.52 8.14
N THR A 159 -0.54 0.48 7.99
CA THR A 159 0.40 0.33 6.88
C THR A 159 0.04 -0.88 6.04
N THR A 160 0.43 -0.91 4.78
CA THR A 160 0.22 -2.04 3.88
C THR A 160 1.44 -2.31 3.02
N LEU A 161 1.66 -3.57 2.64
CA LEU A 161 2.71 -3.97 1.71
C LEU A 161 2.10 -4.45 0.40
N HIS A 162 2.62 -3.93 -0.70
CA HIS A 162 2.20 -4.28 -2.05
C HIS A 162 3.41 -4.55 -2.94
N ALA A 163 3.45 -5.69 -3.61
CA ALA A 163 4.51 -6.02 -4.55
C ALA A 163 3.98 -6.01 -5.98
N TYR A 164 4.77 -5.46 -6.90
CA TYR A 164 4.44 -5.40 -8.32
C TYR A 164 5.71 -5.34 -9.18
N ASN A 165 5.55 -5.65 -10.46
CA ASN A 165 6.62 -5.52 -11.44
C ASN A 165 6.37 -4.25 -12.27
N LEU A 166 7.34 -3.36 -12.28
CA LEU A 166 7.32 -2.15 -13.10
C LEU A 166 8.50 -2.20 -14.10
N TYR A 167 8.19 -2.40 -15.37
CA TYR A 167 9.18 -2.48 -16.46
C TYR A 167 10.36 -3.43 -16.18
N GLY A 168 10.07 -4.59 -15.59
CA GLY A 168 11.09 -5.61 -15.28
C GLY A 168 11.73 -5.48 -13.91
N ARG A 169 11.50 -4.40 -13.17
CA ARG A 169 11.91 -4.22 -11.78
C ARG A 169 10.78 -4.62 -10.84
N TRP A 170 11.13 -5.40 -9.84
CA TRP A 170 10.18 -5.77 -8.79
C TRP A 170 10.32 -4.82 -7.62
N GLU A 171 9.21 -4.23 -7.26
CA GLU A 171 9.11 -3.28 -6.16
C GLU A 171 8.26 -3.86 -5.03
N LEU A 172 8.69 -3.62 -3.79
CA LEU A 172 7.93 -3.86 -2.57
C LEU A 172 7.63 -2.52 -1.95
N LYS A 173 6.37 -2.09 -2.08
CA LYS A 173 5.91 -0.78 -1.61
C LYS A 173 5.25 -0.89 -0.25
N LEU A 174 5.83 -0.20 0.75
CA LEU A 174 5.19 0.11 2.01
C LEU A 174 4.37 1.39 1.84
N THR A 175 3.07 1.33 2.10
CA THR A 175 2.20 2.51 2.11
C THR A 175 1.69 2.78 3.51
N ALA A 176 1.94 3.98 4.02
CA ALA A 176 1.38 4.48 5.27
C ALA A 176 0.07 5.22 5.00
N TRP A 177 -1.00 4.85 5.70
CA TRP A 177 -2.32 5.38 5.49
C TRP A 177 -2.77 6.23 6.68
N TYR A 178 -3.17 7.47 6.40
CA TYR A 178 -3.56 8.45 7.42
C TYR A 178 -5.04 8.80 7.36
N ALA A 179 -5.62 9.13 8.51
CA ALA A 179 -6.85 9.91 8.57
C ALA A 179 -6.48 11.39 8.43
N MET A 180 -7.19 12.09 7.56
CA MET A 180 -6.96 13.50 7.26
C MET A 180 -8.29 14.25 7.23
N ARG A 181 -8.25 15.57 7.46
CA ARG A 181 -9.39 16.46 7.41
C ARG A 181 -9.24 17.50 6.32
N ALA A 182 -10.35 17.81 5.67
CA ALA A 182 -10.44 18.90 4.70
C ALA A 182 -11.81 19.56 4.75
N GLU A 183 -11.89 20.80 4.27
CA GLU A 183 -13.18 21.40 3.93
C GLU A 183 -13.64 20.88 2.57
N ARG A 184 -14.94 20.66 2.43
CA ARG A 184 -15.52 20.20 1.17
C ARG A 184 -15.32 21.24 0.08
N CYS A 185 -14.76 20.81 -1.04
CA CYS A 185 -14.51 21.65 -2.23
C CYS A 185 -14.85 20.88 -3.51
N ASP A 186 -14.76 21.53 -4.65
CA ASP A 186 -14.78 20.85 -5.94
C ASP A 186 -13.45 20.09 -6.13
N LEU A 187 -13.55 18.83 -6.51
CA LEU A 187 -12.39 17.97 -6.71
C LEU A 187 -11.94 17.98 -8.17
N THR A 188 -10.63 17.95 -8.37
CA THR A 188 -9.99 17.93 -9.69
C THR A 188 -9.05 16.71 -9.77
N PRO A 189 -9.44 15.62 -10.46
CA PRO A 189 -8.60 14.43 -10.55
C PRO A 189 -7.36 14.69 -11.42
N GLN A 190 -6.20 14.21 -10.96
CA GLN A 190 -4.93 14.28 -11.69
C GLN A 190 -4.90 13.21 -12.80
N GLN A 191 -5.26 13.60 -14.02
CA GLN A 191 -5.41 12.69 -15.16
C GLN A 191 -4.08 12.04 -15.59
N GLU A 192 -2.97 12.72 -15.41
CA GLU A 192 -1.61 12.24 -15.71
C GLU A 192 -1.25 10.96 -14.92
N GLU A 193 -1.81 10.80 -13.72
CA GLU A 193 -1.69 9.61 -12.88
C GLU A 193 -2.71 8.50 -13.21
N GLY A 194 -3.49 8.68 -14.29
CA GLY A 194 -4.53 7.72 -14.68
C GLY A 194 -5.76 7.76 -13.78
N ILE A 195 -5.94 8.85 -13.03
CA ILE A 195 -7.12 9.07 -12.18
C ILE A 195 -8.22 9.67 -13.06
N ILE A 196 -9.27 8.92 -13.28
CA ILE A 196 -10.37 9.28 -14.16
C ILE A 196 -11.54 9.95 -13.41
N GLY A 197 -11.49 10.06 -12.10
CA GLY A 197 -12.49 10.71 -11.27
C GLY A 197 -12.05 10.81 -9.82
N ALA A 198 -12.52 11.86 -9.15
CA ALA A 198 -12.42 12.06 -7.70
C ALA A 198 -13.78 12.52 -7.18
N GLU A 199 -14.27 11.92 -6.12
CA GLU A 199 -15.62 12.17 -5.60
C GLU A 199 -15.60 12.22 -4.06
N TRP A 200 -16.44 13.10 -3.50
CA TRP A 200 -16.84 13.02 -2.11
C TRP A 200 -17.91 11.95 -1.96
N VAL A 201 -17.62 10.92 -1.20
CA VAL A 201 -18.45 9.73 -1.02
C VAL A 201 -19.06 9.74 0.36
N ALA A 202 -20.37 9.68 0.44
CA ALA A 202 -21.08 9.57 1.71
C ALA A 202 -20.73 8.25 2.43
N ARG A 203 -20.69 8.28 3.76
CA ARG A 203 -20.27 7.14 4.58
C ARG A 203 -21.06 5.87 4.28
N GLU A 204 -22.35 6.02 3.99
CA GLU A 204 -23.28 4.91 3.68
C GLU A 204 -22.96 4.22 2.34
N GLU A 205 -22.35 4.94 1.41
CA GLU A 205 -22.00 4.45 0.08
C GLU A 205 -20.64 3.72 0.04
N ILE A 206 -19.78 3.97 1.03
CA ILE A 206 -18.41 3.41 1.07
C ILE A 206 -18.47 1.89 0.99
N ALA A 207 -19.36 1.24 1.77
CA ALA A 207 -19.47 -0.21 1.80
C ALA A 207 -19.75 -0.84 0.42
N GLU A 208 -20.49 -0.14 -0.45
CA GLU A 208 -20.74 -0.58 -1.82
C GLU A 208 -19.51 -0.36 -2.72
N LYS A 209 -18.93 0.84 -2.66
CA LYS A 209 -17.77 1.21 -3.49
C LYS A 209 -16.55 0.32 -3.23
N ILE A 210 -16.28 -0.04 -1.96
CA ILE A 210 -15.15 -0.90 -1.60
C ILE A 210 -15.31 -2.38 -1.99
N LYS A 211 -16.47 -2.83 -2.46
CA LYS A 211 -16.62 -4.20 -2.99
C LYS A 211 -15.72 -4.46 -4.21
N SER A 212 -15.48 -3.44 -5.02
CA SER A 212 -14.69 -3.51 -6.25
C SER A 212 -13.28 -2.95 -6.11
N THR A 213 -12.80 -2.70 -4.89
CA THR A 213 -11.48 -2.14 -4.63
C THR A 213 -10.43 -3.22 -4.32
N PHE A 214 -9.19 -2.80 -4.10
CA PHE A 214 -8.10 -3.68 -3.65
C PHE A 214 -8.27 -4.06 -2.18
N PRO A 215 -7.81 -5.27 -1.77
CA PRO A 215 -7.87 -5.70 -0.38
C PRO A 215 -7.21 -4.74 0.59
N THR A 216 -6.10 -4.10 0.19
CA THR A 216 -5.40 -3.07 0.99
C THR A 216 -6.31 -1.90 1.34
N ILE A 217 -7.12 -1.41 0.39
CA ILE A 217 -8.05 -0.30 0.63
C ILE A 217 -9.17 -0.70 1.59
N LYS A 218 -9.63 -1.96 1.54
CA LYS A 218 -10.60 -2.48 2.53
C LYS A 218 -10.02 -2.42 3.94
N SER A 219 -8.77 -2.86 4.11
CA SER A 219 -8.08 -2.81 5.41
C SER A 219 -7.92 -1.38 5.93
N VAL A 220 -7.71 -0.39 5.04
CA VAL A 220 -7.65 1.03 5.42
C VAL A 220 -8.98 1.50 5.98
N PHE A 221 -10.10 1.19 5.30
CA PHE A 221 -11.43 1.55 5.80
C PHE A 221 -11.80 0.82 7.08
N GLU A 222 -11.40 -0.45 7.24
CA GLU A 222 -11.56 -1.18 8.50
C GLU A 222 -10.83 -0.50 9.67
N ALA A 223 -9.64 0.06 9.41
CA ALA A 223 -8.88 0.81 10.41
C ALA A 223 -9.46 2.22 10.66
N PHE A 224 -10.05 2.84 9.64
CA PHE A 224 -10.67 4.16 9.75
C PHE A 224 -11.93 4.16 10.60
N PHE A 225 -12.74 3.10 10.50
CA PHE A 225 -14.02 2.98 11.22
C PHE A 225 -13.89 2.40 12.65
N LYS A 226 -12.68 2.00 13.08
CA LYS A 226 -12.39 1.60 14.48
C LYS A 226 -12.17 2.81 15.38
#